data_b48613ba25d0d4e597f73e9977eeb9e6
#
_entry.id   b48613ba25d0d4e597f73e9977eeb9e6
#
_cell.length_a   1.000
_cell.length_b   1.000
_cell.length_c   1.000
_cell.angle_alpha   90.00
_cell.angle_beta   90.00
_cell.angle_gamma   90.00
#
_symmetry.space_group_name_H-M   'P 1'
#
loop_
_entity.id
_entity.type
_entity.pdbx_description
1 polymer ?
#
loop_
_entity_poly.entity_id
_entity_poly.type
_entity_poly.pdbx_seq_one_letter_code
_entity_poly.pdbx_strand_id
1 'polypeptide(L)'
;MELQNVLQQRRSIRKYKQQPVEKEKIGEMIQAAVFAESWKNSQTPRYHVIQSKEMLEQFKKKCLPEFNQKNVADAPILIVTTFVKDRAGFLRNGSPDNELQNGWGIY
;
A
#
# COMPACT_ATOMS: atom_id res chain seq x y z
N MET A 1 15.44 -15.83 -7.06
CA MET A 1 14.27 -16.69 -6.74
C MET A 1 13.35 -16.73 -7.95
N GLU A 2 12.98 -17.91 -8.38
CA GLU A 2 12.08 -18.05 -9.53
C GLU A 2 10.66 -17.67 -9.15
N LEU A 3 9.94 -17.08 -10.11
CA LEU A 3 8.55 -16.64 -9.92
C LEU A 3 7.65 -17.77 -9.39
N GLN A 4 7.79 -18.98 -9.93
CA GLN A 4 7.00 -20.14 -9.50
C GLN A 4 7.14 -20.39 -7.99
N ASN A 5 8.37 -20.32 -7.49
CA ASN A 5 8.65 -20.53 -6.07
C ASN A 5 8.02 -19.43 -5.21
N VAL A 6 8.07 -18.19 -5.67
CA VAL A 6 7.44 -17.06 -4.96
C VAL A 6 5.93 -17.29 -4.84
N LEU A 7 5.29 -17.66 -5.93
CA LEU A 7 3.85 -17.91 -5.95
C LEU A 7 3.44 -19.04 -5.01
N GLN A 8 4.22 -20.13 -4.98
CA GLN A 8 3.92 -21.28 -4.15
C GLN A 8 4.22 -21.05 -2.67
N GLN A 9 5.25 -20.27 -2.36
CA GLN A 9 5.71 -20.06 -0.98
C GLN A 9 5.02 -18.88 -0.28
N ARG A 10 4.38 -17.99 -1.04
CA ARG A 10 3.72 -16.83 -0.46
C ARG A 10 2.67 -17.25 0.58
N ARG A 11 2.69 -16.61 1.71
CA ARG A 11 1.71 -16.78 2.79
C ARG A 11 1.27 -15.41 3.31
N SER A 12 0.06 -15.35 3.83
CA SER A 12 -0.40 -14.18 4.57
C SER A 12 0.23 -14.19 5.95
N ILE A 13 1.08 -13.23 6.22
CA ILE A 13 1.82 -13.12 7.49
C ILE A 13 1.11 -12.11 8.38
N ARG A 14 0.83 -12.49 9.63
CA ARG A 14 0.14 -11.64 10.60
C ARG A 14 0.89 -11.54 11.94
N LYS A 15 2.13 -12.02 11.97
CA LYS A 15 3.06 -11.84 13.08
C LYS A 15 4.40 -11.38 12.53
N TYR A 16 4.98 -10.39 13.14
CA TYR A 16 6.17 -9.73 12.65
C TYR A 16 7.24 -9.66 13.73
N LYS A 17 8.51 -9.68 13.31
CA LYS A 17 9.62 -9.44 14.22
C LYS A 17 9.69 -7.96 14.58
N GLN A 18 10.01 -7.67 15.83
CA GLN A 18 10.25 -6.31 16.32
C GLN A 18 11.63 -5.79 15.86
N GLN A 19 11.87 -5.88 14.56
CA GLN A 19 13.14 -5.52 13.95
C GLN A 19 12.92 -4.34 13.02
N PRO A 20 13.68 -3.25 13.17
CA PRO A 20 13.57 -2.11 12.26
C PRO A 20 13.80 -2.53 10.81
N VAL A 21 13.02 -1.95 9.91
CA VAL A 21 13.20 -2.16 8.47
C VAL A 21 14.09 -1.05 7.94
N GLU A 22 15.16 -1.42 7.25
CA GLU A 22 16.12 -0.48 6.68
C GLU A 22 15.45 0.40 5.64
N LYS A 23 15.84 1.67 5.62
CA LYS A 23 15.29 2.66 4.68
C LYS A 23 15.46 2.23 3.23
N GLU A 24 16.60 1.62 2.91
CA GLU A 24 16.92 1.11 1.58
C GLU A 24 15.92 0.03 1.13
N LYS A 25 15.55 -0.87 2.02
CA LYS A 25 14.57 -1.93 1.72
C LYS A 25 13.18 -1.35 1.45
N ILE A 26 12.79 -0.35 2.22
CA ILE A 26 11.51 0.35 2.02
C ILE A 26 11.52 1.02 0.65
N GLY A 27 12.60 1.69 0.29
CA GLY A 27 12.78 2.31 -1.01
C GLY A 27 12.68 1.31 -2.16
N GLU A 28 13.32 0.14 -2.03
CA GLU A 28 13.26 -0.92 -3.04
C GLU A 28 11.84 -1.47 -3.20
N MET A 29 11.12 -1.65 -2.11
CA MET A 29 9.73 -2.12 -2.14
C MET A 29 8.82 -1.14 -2.87
N ILE A 30 8.94 0.14 -2.58
CA ILE A 30 8.15 1.19 -3.23
C ILE A 30 8.51 1.29 -4.71
N GLN A 31 9.80 1.21 -5.04
CA GLN A 31 10.26 1.24 -6.43
C GLN A 31 9.70 0.05 -7.22
N ALA A 32 9.69 -1.14 -6.63
CA ALA A 32 9.08 -2.31 -7.25
C ALA A 32 7.59 -2.12 -7.50
N ALA A 33 6.88 -1.49 -6.56
CA ALA A 33 5.46 -1.20 -6.71
C ALA A 33 5.18 -0.21 -7.84
N VAL A 34 6.10 0.75 -8.07
CA VAL A 34 5.98 1.73 -9.15
C VAL A 34 6.04 1.08 -10.53
N PHE A 35 6.70 -0.06 -10.67
CA PHE A 35 6.74 -0.81 -11.93
C PHE A 35 5.44 -1.55 -12.24
N ALA A 36 4.52 -1.67 -11.30
CA ALA A 36 3.24 -2.30 -11.56
C ALA A 36 2.45 -1.50 -12.61
N GLU A 37 1.79 -2.21 -13.50
CA GLU A 37 0.95 -1.59 -14.51
C GLU A 37 -0.25 -0.88 -13.86
N SER A 38 -0.67 0.22 -14.47
CA SER A 38 -1.85 0.95 -14.03
C SER A 38 -2.62 1.50 -15.23
N TRP A 39 -3.89 1.82 -15.03
CA TRP A 39 -4.75 2.34 -16.10
C TRP A 39 -4.17 3.65 -16.64
N LYS A 40 -3.84 3.64 -17.93
CA LYS A 40 -3.27 4.80 -18.67
C LYS A 40 -2.07 5.44 -17.94
N ASN A 41 -1.38 4.71 -17.09
CA ASN A 41 -0.26 5.22 -16.30
C ASN A 41 -0.60 6.53 -15.61
N SER A 42 -1.74 6.59 -14.95
CA SER A 42 -2.26 7.81 -14.33
C SER A 42 -1.49 8.26 -13.09
N GLN A 43 -0.58 7.43 -12.59
CA GLN A 43 0.30 7.73 -11.45
C GLN A 43 -0.47 8.20 -10.22
N THR A 44 -1.55 7.51 -9.88
CA THR A 44 -2.43 7.87 -8.78
C THR A 44 -1.96 7.42 -7.40
N PRO A 45 -1.23 6.29 -7.23
CA PRO A 45 -0.87 5.82 -5.90
C PRO A 45 0.07 6.76 -5.16
N ARG A 46 -0.13 6.84 -3.84
CA ARG A 46 0.79 7.51 -2.91
C ARG A 46 1.06 6.58 -1.74
N TYR A 47 2.29 6.59 -1.26
CA TYR A 47 2.72 5.69 -0.20
C TYR A 47 3.13 6.50 1.02
N HIS A 48 2.55 6.16 2.17
CA HIS A 48 2.83 6.82 3.44
C HIS A 48 3.47 5.78 4.37
N VAL A 49 4.73 5.97 4.70
CA VAL A 49 5.48 5.04 5.55
C VAL A 49 5.43 5.55 6.99
N ILE A 50 4.87 4.76 7.88
CA ILE A 50 4.76 5.08 9.30
C ILE A 50 5.77 4.22 10.05
N GLN A 51 6.79 4.84 10.64
CA GLN A 51 7.90 4.16 11.29
C GLN A 51 8.05 4.51 12.77
N SER A 52 7.73 5.74 13.17
CA SER A 52 7.89 6.11 14.57
C SER A 52 6.92 5.32 15.45
N LYS A 53 7.40 4.86 16.59
CA LYS A 53 6.60 4.07 17.54
C LYS A 53 5.33 4.80 17.95
N GLU A 54 5.42 6.08 18.21
CA GLU A 54 4.29 6.91 18.60
C GLU A 54 3.23 6.98 17.50
N MET A 55 3.64 7.26 16.27
CA MET A 55 2.72 7.34 15.14
C MET A 55 2.11 5.98 14.82
N LEU A 56 2.88 4.90 14.90
CA LEU A 56 2.37 3.54 14.72
C LEU A 56 1.26 3.21 15.71
N GLU A 57 1.47 3.51 17.00
CA GLU A 57 0.47 3.26 18.03
C GLU A 57 -0.80 4.07 17.80
N GLN A 58 -0.65 5.35 17.48
CA GLN A 58 -1.80 6.22 17.19
C GLN A 58 -2.58 5.75 15.98
N PHE A 59 -1.89 5.41 14.90
CA PHE A 59 -2.53 4.95 13.67
C PHE A 59 -3.28 3.64 13.88
N LYS A 60 -2.62 2.66 14.51
CA LYS A 60 -3.24 1.36 14.80
C LYS A 60 -4.51 1.53 15.63
N LYS A 61 -4.46 2.37 16.65
CA LYS A 61 -5.56 2.58 17.58
C LYS A 61 -6.72 3.36 16.97
N LYS A 62 -6.42 4.41 16.20
CA LYS A 62 -7.43 5.36 15.71
C LYS A 62 -7.96 5.04 14.32
N CYS A 63 -7.17 4.40 13.47
CA CYS A 63 -7.47 4.27 12.04
C CYS A 63 -7.80 2.84 11.62
N LEU A 64 -7.52 1.84 12.44
CA LEU A 64 -7.76 0.44 12.07
C LEU A 64 -8.88 -0.17 12.91
N PRO A 65 -9.75 -0.98 12.27
CA PRO A 65 -10.71 -1.80 13.00
C PRO A 65 -10.00 -2.78 13.93
N GLU A 66 -10.66 -3.20 14.99
CA GLU A 66 -10.07 -4.08 16.02
C GLU A 66 -9.43 -5.34 15.43
N PHE A 67 -10.09 -5.97 14.47
CA PHE A 67 -9.56 -7.15 13.79
C PHE A 67 -8.22 -6.87 13.12
N ASN A 68 -8.11 -5.74 12.42
CA ASN A 68 -6.87 -5.35 11.74
C ASN A 68 -5.79 -4.93 12.72
N GLN A 69 -6.16 -4.33 13.85
CA GLN A 69 -5.20 -3.99 14.91
C GLN A 69 -4.45 -5.23 15.39
N LYS A 70 -5.14 -6.34 15.57
CA LYS A 70 -4.53 -7.62 15.97
C LYS A 70 -3.54 -8.13 14.93
N ASN A 71 -3.87 -8.01 13.66
CA ASN A 71 -3.04 -8.50 12.57
C ASN A 71 -1.72 -7.74 12.41
N VAL A 72 -1.67 -6.48 12.84
CA VAL A 72 -0.49 -5.62 12.69
C VAL A 72 0.11 -5.19 14.02
N ALA A 73 -0.30 -5.82 15.12
CA ALA A 73 0.06 -5.39 16.46
C ALA A 73 1.58 -5.25 16.67
N ASP A 74 2.35 -6.16 16.11
CA ASP A 74 3.80 -6.23 16.25
C ASP A 74 4.56 -5.78 14.98
N ALA A 75 3.87 -5.21 14.01
CA ALA A 75 4.52 -4.72 12.79
C ALA A 75 5.39 -3.48 13.10
N PRO A 76 6.69 -3.49 12.72
CA PRO A 76 7.60 -2.37 12.99
C PRO A 76 7.36 -1.17 12.09
N ILE A 77 6.71 -1.36 10.96
CA ILE A 77 6.30 -0.29 10.04
C ILE A 77 4.91 -0.60 9.48
N LEU A 78 4.22 0.45 9.06
CA LEU A 78 3.01 0.35 8.25
C LEU A 78 3.18 1.21 7.00
N ILE A 79 2.75 0.69 5.86
CA ILE A 79 2.69 1.45 4.63
C ILE A 79 1.21 1.64 4.29
N VAL A 80 0.77 2.89 4.28
CA VAL A 80 -0.59 3.27 3.93
C VAL A 80 -0.59 3.73 2.49
N THR A 81 -1.35 3.04 1.65
CA THR A 81 -1.47 3.41 0.25
C THR A 81 -2.74 4.22 0.04
N THR A 82 -2.61 5.38 -0.56
CA THR A 82 -3.71 6.23 -0.97
C THR A 82 -3.65 6.46 -2.48
N PHE A 83 -4.70 7.02 -3.04
CA PHE A 83 -4.69 7.36 -4.46
C PHE A 83 -5.23 8.78 -4.68
N VAL A 84 -4.78 9.40 -5.75
CA VAL A 84 -5.27 10.72 -6.15
C VAL A 84 -6.67 10.56 -6.71
N LYS A 85 -7.63 11.23 -6.09
CA LYS A 85 -9.04 11.19 -6.46
C LYS A 85 -9.26 11.83 -7.84
N ASP A 86 -10.25 11.32 -8.55
CA ASP A 86 -10.75 11.89 -9.81
C ASP A 86 -9.68 12.03 -10.92
N ARG A 87 -8.74 11.07 -10.96
CA ARG A 87 -7.72 11.00 -11.99
C ARG A 87 -7.86 9.73 -12.84
N ALA A 88 -7.69 8.56 -12.24
CA ALA A 88 -7.90 7.30 -12.94
C ALA A 88 -9.39 7.08 -13.20
N GLY A 89 -9.75 6.79 -14.46
CA GLY A 89 -11.15 6.66 -14.88
C GLY A 89 -11.81 7.99 -15.21
N PHE A 90 -11.02 9.08 -15.33
CA PHE A 90 -11.50 10.41 -15.69
C PHE A 90 -10.75 10.95 -16.91
N LEU A 91 -11.43 11.78 -17.68
CA LEU A 91 -10.82 12.54 -18.76
C LEU A 91 -10.07 13.76 -18.19
N ARG A 92 -9.22 14.37 -19.02
CA ARG A 92 -8.44 15.55 -18.59
C ARG A 92 -9.32 16.74 -18.18
N ASN A 93 -10.55 16.81 -18.70
CA ASN A 93 -11.51 17.86 -18.34
C ASN A 93 -12.22 17.61 -17.01
N GLY A 94 -11.91 16.49 -16.32
CA GLY A 94 -12.51 16.15 -15.04
C GLY A 94 -13.81 15.37 -15.12
N SER A 95 -14.33 15.06 -16.33
CA SER A 95 -15.54 14.24 -16.45
C SER A 95 -15.20 12.74 -16.40
N PRO A 96 -16.11 11.90 -15.85
CA PRO A 96 -15.88 10.45 -15.83
C PRO A 96 -15.73 9.88 -17.24
N ASP A 97 -14.73 8.98 -17.40
CA ASP A 97 -14.48 8.26 -18.65
C ASP A 97 -15.35 7.01 -18.78
N ASN A 98 -15.76 6.46 -17.63
CA ASN A 98 -16.57 5.24 -17.56
C ASN A 98 -17.27 5.15 -16.20
N GLU A 99 -18.08 4.11 -16.01
CA GLU A 99 -18.86 3.91 -14.78
C GLU A 99 -18.02 3.55 -13.57
N LEU A 100 -16.78 3.10 -13.73
CA LEU A 100 -15.91 2.69 -12.64
C LEU A 100 -15.27 3.88 -11.91
N GLN A 101 -15.15 5.03 -12.58
CA GLN A 101 -14.62 6.26 -11.98
C GLN A 101 -13.37 5.99 -11.11
N ASN A 102 -13.41 6.40 -9.85
CA ASN A 102 -12.31 6.22 -8.91
C ASN A 102 -11.96 4.75 -8.61
N GLY A 103 -12.76 3.80 -9.05
CA GLY A 103 -12.42 2.38 -8.97
C GLY A 103 -11.09 2.05 -9.64
N TRP A 104 -10.70 2.82 -10.62
CA TRP A 104 -9.40 2.71 -11.28
C TRP A 104 -8.24 3.24 -10.44
N GLY A 105 -8.53 3.96 -9.37
CA GLY A 105 -7.51 4.56 -8.51
C GLY A 105 -6.64 3.54 -7.79
N ILE A 106 -7.15 2.34 -7.61
CA ILE A 106 -6.47 1.25 -6.94
C ILE A 106 -5.89 0.20 -7.91
N TYR A 107 -6.09 0.38 -9.19
CA TYR A 107 -5.60 -0.57 -10.21
C TYR A 107 -4.59 0.07 -11.16
#